data_4739cf91a0c5f723405fd72881212b40
#
_entry.id   4739cf91a0c5f723405fd72881212b40
#
_cell.length_a   1.000
_cell.length_b   1.000
_cell.length_c   1.000
_cell.angle_alpha   90.00
_cell.angle_beta   90.00
_cell.angle_gamma   90.00
#
_symmetry.space_group_name_H-M   'P 1'
#
loop_
_entity.id
_entity.type
_entity.pdbx_description
1 polymer ?
#
loop_
_entity_poly.entity_id
_entity_poly.type
_entity_poly.pdbx_seq_one_letter_code
_entity_poly.pdbx_strand_id
1 'polypeptide(L)'
;EWLSPLMIHGVYRCGFEKNQRAYDMAVDELCMAFDRADDILQQQRYLTGDTLTDADIRLFVTLLRFDEVYAFYFKANARLVMLTPSLLNFCREIYQLPGVAETCNMEQVKAHFFGSHAEWNKYSVIPRGLGFVELLDMPHHRDALFRETTTLHTTERTEL
;
A
#
# COMPACT_ATOMS: atom_id res chain seq x y z
N GLU A 1 7.77 5.82 -12.54
CA GLU A 1 7.66 4.81 -13.62
C GLU A 1 7.43 3.38 -13.09
N TRP A 2 8.17 2.90 -12.06
CA TRP A 2 8.08 1.52 -11.55
C TRP A 2 6.77 1.18 -10.81
N LEU A 3 6.13 2.15 -10.17
CA LEU A 3 4.96 1.94 -9.30
C LEU A 3 3.81 1.23 -10.02
N SER A 4 3.45 1.71 -11.22
CA SER A 4 2.32 1.14 -11.96
C SER A 4 2.59 -0.29 -12.43
N PRO A 5 3.69 -0.62 -13.14
CA PRO A 5 3.89 -1.98 -13.63
C PRO A 5 4.21 -3.00 -12.53
N LEU A 6 4.99 -2.64 -11.51
CA LEU A 6 5.47 -3.61 -10.53
C LEU A 6 4.57 -3.72 -9.29
N MET A 7 3.99 -2.61 -8.82
CA MET A 7 3.13 -2.61 -7.65
C MET A 7 1.66 -2.74 -8.03
N ILE A 8 1.12 -1.79 -8.81
CA ILE A 8 -0.32 -1.72 -9.08
C ILE A 8 -0.76 -2.89 -9.97
N HIS A 9 -0.06 -3.16 -11.08
CA HIS A 9 -0.36 -4.28 -11.96
C HIS A 9 0.26 -5.59 -11.46
N GLY A 10 1.31 -5.54 -10.65
CA GLY A 10 1.99 -6.72 -10.11
C GLY A 10 1.06 -7.63 -9.30
N VAL A 11 0.18 -7.06 -8.49
CA VAL A 11 -0.81 -7.85 -7.73
C VAL A 11 -1.74 -8.65 -8.64
N TYR A 12 -2.17 -8.07 -9.76
CA TYR A 12 -3.02 -8.77 -10.73
C TYR A 12 -2.26 -9.85 -11.49
N ARG A 13 -0.97 -9.61 -11.82
CA ARG A 13 -0.12 -10.64 -12.43
C ARG A 13 -0.03 -11.87 -11.53
N CYS A 14 0.18 -11.70 -10.21
CA CYS A 14 0.17 -12.83 -9.29
C CYS A 14 -1.14 -13.65 -9.39
N GLY A 15 -2.29 -12.98 -9.49
CA GLY A 15 -3.59 -13.62 -9.56
C GLY A 15 -3.89 -14.34 -10.87
N PHE A 16 -3.41 -13.80 -11.99
CA PHE A 16 -3.76 -14.28 -13.35
C PHE A 16 -2.81 -15.33 -13.91
N GLU A 17 -1.64 -15.54 -13.28
CA GLU A 17 -0.69 -16.55 -13.76
C GLU A 17 -1.25 -17.96 -13.66
N LYS A 18 -0.97 -18.75 -14.73
CA LYS A 18 -1.55 -20.10 -14.91
C LYS A 18 -0.56 -21.22 -14.60
N ASN A 19 0.68 -20.92 -14.29
CA ASN A 19 1.69 -21.90 -13.92
C ASN A 19 2.58 -21.37 -12.78
N GLN A 20 3.11 -22.30 -12.00
CA GLN A 20 3.85 -21.99 -10.78
C GLN A 20 5.06 -21.08 -11.06
N ARG A 21 5.86 -21.35 -12.07
CA ARG A 21 7.06 -20.57 -12.38
C ARG A 21 6.73 -19.11 -12.70
N ALA A 22 5.70 -18.86 -13.49
CA ALA A 22 5.27 -17.49 -13.82
C ALA A 22 4.71 -16.77 -12.60
N TYR A 23 3.96 -17.48 -11.75
CA TYR A 23 3.49 -16.95 -10.47
C TYR A 23 4.66 -16.59 -9.55
N ASP A 24 5.64 -17.47 -9.38
CA ASP A 24 6.81 -17.22 -8.52
C ASP A 24 7.56 -15.96 -8.99
N MET A 25 7.78 -15.82 -10.31
CA MET A 25 8.40 -14.63 -10.88
C MET A 25 7.57 -13.34 -10.63
N ALA A 26 6.25 -13.42 -10.75
CA ALA A 26 5.37 -12.27 -10.48
C ALA A 26 5.41 -11.87 -9.00
N VAL A 27 5.47 -12.85 -8.09
CA VAL A 27 5.61 -12.59 -6.64
C VAL A 27 6.97 -11.97 -6.32
N ASP A 28 8.06 -12.47 -6.90
CA ASP A 28 9.39 -11.91 -6.70
C ASP A 28 9.46 -10.44 -7.15
N GLU A 29 8.94 -10.12 -8.34
CA GLU A 29 8.86 -8.74 -8.83
C GLU A 29 8.01 -7.84 -7.94
N LEU A 30 6.90 -8.35 -7.42
CA LEU A 30 6.04 -7.63 -6.48
C LEU A 30 6.77 -7.37 -5.14
N CYS A 31 7.51 -8.36 -4.62
CA CYS A 31 8.33 -8.19 -3.42
C CYS A 31 9.40 -7.11 -3.62
N MET A 32 10.07 -7.07 -4.78
CA MET A 32 11.02 -6.00 -5.11
C MET A 32 10.35 -4.61 -5.13
N ALA A 33 9.10 -4.52 -5.60
CA ALA A 33 8.34 -3.27 -5.55
C ALA A 33 8.00 -2.84 -4.13
N PHE A 34 7.67 -3.79 -3.25
CA PHE A 34 7.47 -3.55 -1.82
C PHE A 34 8.74 -3.02 -1.16
N ASP A 35 9.87 -3.71 -1.35
CA ASP A 35 11.16 -3.31 -0.78
C ASP A 35 11.55 -1.90 -1.25
N ARG A 36 11.36 -1.60 -2.55
CA ARG A 36 11.61 -0.26 -3.08
C ARG A 36 10.73 0.82 -2.48
N ALA A 37 9.43 0.54 -2.29
CA ALA A 37 8.53 1.49 -1.67
C ALA A 37 8.90 1.72 -0.19
N ASP A 38 9.26 0.64 0.51
CA ASP A 38 9.70 0.66 1.89
C ASP A 38 10.97 1.52 2.05
N ASP A 39 12.00 1.28 1.24
CA ASP A 39 13.26 2.03 1.25
C ASP A 39 13.03 3.54 1.01
N ILE A 40 12.17 3.90 0.05
CA ILE A 40 11.84 5.30 -0.24
C ILE A 40 11.14 5.94 0.97
N LEU A 41 10.14 5.28 1.53
CA LEU A 41 9.30 5.83 2.60
C LEU A 41 9.95 5.79 3.99
N GLN A 42 11.09 5.13 4.14
CA GLN A 42 11.97 5.25 5.29
C GLN A 42 12.81 6.54 5.25
N GLN A 43 13.12 7.04 4.05
CA GLN A 43 14.04 8.16 3.85
C GLN A 43 13.34 9.49 3.59
N GLN A 44 12.11 9.45 3.05
CA GLN A 44 11.34 10.64 2.73
C GLN A 44 9.84 10.45 3.01
N ARG A 45 9.14 11.56 3.16
CA ARG A 45 7.73 11.53 3.59
C ARG A 45 6.81 10.89 2.55
N TYR A 46 7.00 11.18 1.27
CA TYR A 46 6.19 10.65 0.16
C TYR A 46 7.09 10.10 -0.95
N LEU A 47 6.53 9.40 -1.91
CA LEU A 47 7.29 8.74 -2.99
C LEU A 47 8.18 9.68 -3.82
N THR A 48 7.86 10.97 -3.84
CA THR A 48 8.57 11.98 -4.62
C THR A 48 9.18 13.12 -3.78
N GLY A 49 9.28 12.94 -2.47
CA GLY A 49 9.83 13.92 -1.52
C GLY A 49 8.84 14.33 -0.44
N ASP A 50 8.73 15.63 -0.14
CA ASP A 50 7.99 16.14 1.01
C ASP A 50 6.52 16.53 0.70
N THR A 51 6.11 16.42 -0.55
CA THR A 51 4.76 16.79 -1.00
C THR A 51 3.97 15.58 -1.47
N LEU A 52 2.74 15.45 -0.99
CA LEU A 52 1.79 14.43 -1.42
C LEU A 52 1.46 14.58 -2.91
N THR A 53 1.55 13.49 -3.67
CA THR A 53 1.32 13.46 -5.11
C THR A 53 0.35 12.35 -5.52
N ASP A 54 -0.07 12.35 -6.80
CA ASP A 54 -0.89 11.27 -7.38
C ASP A 54 -0.23 9.88 -7.23
N ALA A 55 1.10 9.81 -7.25
CA ALA A 55 1.82 8.55 -7.04
C ALA A 55 1.56 7.96 -5.65
N ASP A 56 1.48 8.80 -4.62
CA ASP A 56 1.21 8.39 -3.24
C ASP A 56 -0.22 7.89 -3.09
N ILE A 57 -1.18 8.59 -3.70
CA ILE A 57 -2.58 8.16 -3.69
C ILE A 57 -2.75 6.81 -4.39
N ARG A 58 -2.08 6.59 -5.53
CA ARG A 58 -2.10 5.30 -6.24
C ARG A 58 -1.47 4.19 -5.41
N LEU A 59 -0.36 4.45 -4.75
CA LEU A 59 0.25 3.50 -3.82
C LEU A 59 -0.70 3.19 -2.67
N PHE A 60 -1.23 4.21 -1.99
CA PHE A 60 -2.16 4.05 -0.87
C PHE A 60 -3.37 3.18 -1.23
N VAL A 61 -4.05 3.48 -2.34
CA VAL A 61 -5.23 2.72 -2.79
C VAL A 61 -4.90 1.24 -3.03
N THR A 62 -3.68 0.93 -3.50
CA THR A 62 -3.21 -0.44 -3.69
C THR A 62 -2.92 -1.12 -2.35
N LEU A 63 -2.19 -0.45 -1.46
CA LEU A 63 -1.83 -0.98 -0.14
C LEU A 63 -3.05 -1.16 0.76
N LEU A 64 -4.03 -0.25 0.69
CA LEU A 64 -5.29 -0.33 1.45
C LEU A 64 -6.04 -1.65 1.19
N ARG A 65 -5.99 -2.14 -0.06
CA ARG A 65 -6.64 -3.38 -0.47
C ARG A 65 -5.77 -4.62 -0.31
N PHE A 66 -4.48 -4.41 -0.05
CA PHE A 66 -3.49 -5.48 -0.20
C PHE A 66 -3.73 -6.61 0.77
N ASP A 67 -3.68 -6.35 2.06
CA ASP A 67 -3.76 -7.37 3.11
C ASP A 67 -5.15 -8.00 3.21
N GLU A 68 -6.21 -7.24 2.90
CA GLU A 68 -7.59 -7.72 2.99
C GLU A 68 -8.09 -8.44 1.73
N VAL A 69 -7.53 -8.12 0.57
CA VAL A 69 -8.01 -8.64 -0.71
C VAL A 69 -6.91 -9.34 -1.50
N TYR A 70 -5.85 -8.64 -1.89
CA TYR A 70 -4.90 -9.17 -2.87
C TYR A 70 -4.08 -10.35 -2.32
N ALA A 71 -3.73 -10.30 -1.04
CA ALA A 71 -3.04 -11.40 -0.36
C ALA A 71 -3.83 -12.72 -0.43
N PHE A 72 -5.16 -12.65 -0.36
CA PHE A 72 -6.04 -13.82 -0.42
C PHE A 72 -6.50 -14.14 -1.85
N TYR A 73 -7.05 -13.15 -2.53
CA TYR A 73 -7.72 -13.33 -3.81
C TYR A 73 -6.73 -13.66 -4.93
N PHE A 74 -5.59 -12.98 -4.94
CA PHE A 74 -4.52 -13.18 -5.91
C PHE A 74 -3.33 -13.98 -5.38
N LYS A 75 -3.42 -14.49 -4.14
CA LYS A 75 -2.33 -15.22 -3.47
C LYS A 75 -1.04 -14.40 -3.35
N ALA A 76 -1.13 -13.07 -3.38
CA ALA A 76 0.00 -12.15 -3.28
C ALA A 76 0.44 -11.97 -1.81
N ASN A 77 0.70 -13.08 -1.11
CA ASN A 77 0.83 -13.13 0.35
C ASN A 77 2.26 -13.34 0.88
N ALA A 78 3.26 -13.21 0.01
CA ALA A 78 4.67 -13.30 0.41
C ALA A 78 5.14 -12.10 1.25
N ARG A 79 4.48 -10.95 1.10
CA ARG A 79 4.64 -9.75 1.91
C ARG A 79 3.27 -9.27 2.37
N LEU A 80 3.22 -8.57 3.53
CA LEU A 80 2.01 -7.92 4.04
C LEU A 80 2.36 -6.48 4.43
N VAL A 81 1.45 -5.56 4.15
CA VAL A 81 1.60 -4.14 4.52
C VAL A 81 1.66 -3.98 6.03
N MET A 82 0.82 -4.70 6.76
CA MET A 82 0.77 -4.67 8.23
C MET A 82 2.08 -5.13 8.89
N LEU A 83 2.91 -5.89 8.20
CA LEU A 83 4.22 -6.35 8.68
C LEU A 83 5.39 -5.49 8.17
N THR A 84 5.11 -4.42 7.41
CA THR A 84 6.12 -3.50 6.87
C THR A 84 5.88 -2.10 7.47
N PRO A 85 6.61 -1.73 8.55
CA PRO A 85 6.27 -0.56 9.37
C PRO A 85 6.19 0.77 8.63
N SER A 86 7.08 1.04 7.65
CA SER A 86 7.05 2.28 6.88
C SER A 86 5.86 2.37 5.95
N LEU A 87 5.49 1.25 5.29
CA LEU A 87 4.29 1.17 4.46
C LEU A 87 3.01 1.28 5.30
N LEU A 88 2.96 0.60 6.44
CA LEU A 88 1.81 0.70 7.36
C LEU A 88 1.64 2.13 7.88
N ASN A 89 2.73 2.78 8.32
CA ASN A 89 2.67 4.15 8.81
C ASN A 89 2.36 5.16 7.70
N PHE A 90 2.82 4.92 6.48
CA PHE A 90 2.40 5.69 5.30
C PHE A 90 0.88 5.55 5.05
N CYS A 91 0.36 4.33 5.11
CA CYS A 91 -1.09 4.11 4.97
C CYS A 91 -1.89 4.81 6.07
N ARG A 92 -1.42 4.77 7.32
CA ARG A 92 -2.03 5.47 8.45
C ARG A 92 -2.07 6.98 8.20
N GLU A 93 -0.95 7.57 7.77
CA GLU A 93 -0.88 9.00 7.49
C GLU A 93 -1.89 9.42 6.43
N ILE A 94 -1.95 8.71 5.28
CA ILE A 94 -2.88 9.06 4.21
C ILE A 94 -4.35 8.84 4.65
N TYR A 95 -4.62 7.74 5.34
CA TYR A 95 -5.97 7.41 5.82
C TYR A 95 -6.52 8.46 6.78
N GLN A 96 -5.66 9.03 7.63
CA GLN A 96 -6.01 10.03 8.64
C GLN A 96 -6.10 11.47 8.07
N LEU A 97 -5.80 11.69 6.79
CA LEU A 97 -6.06 12.98 6.16
C LEU A 97 -7.58 13.27 6.15
N PRO A 98 -7.99 14.53 6.36
CA PRO A 98 -9.40 14.90 6.43
C PRO A 98 -10.18 14.41 5.20
N GLY A 99 -11.26 13.67 5.42
CA GLY A 99 -12.14 13.15 4.37
C GLY A 99 -11.68 11.86 3.69
N VAL A 100 -10.47 11.35 3.95
CA VAL A 100 -9.99 10.13 3.29
C VAL A 100 -10.65 8.88 3.87
N ALA A 101 -10.72 8.76 5.20
CA ALA A 101 -11.31 7.60 5.87
C ALA A 101 -12.74 7.32 5.41
N GLU A 102 -13.55 8.36 5.24
CA GLU A 102 -14.96 8.26 4.82
C GLU A 102 -15.11 7.71 3.38
N THR A 103 -14.05 7.79 2.57
CA THR A 103 -14.03 7.22 1.21
C THR A 103 -13.60 5.75 1.19
N CYS A 104 -13.12 5.21 2.31
CA CYS A 104 -12.55 3.87 2.40
C CYS A 104 -13.58 2.87 2.94
N ASN A 105 -14.33 2.22 2.06
CA ASN A 105 -15.31 1.20 2.45
C ASN A 105 -14.79 -0.21 2.11
N MET A 106 -14.16 -0.86 3.09
CA MET A 106 -13.55 -2.18 2.90
C MET A 106 -14.60 -3.29 2.68
N GLU A 107 -15.79 -3.17 3.25
CA GLU A 107 -16.87 -4.14 3.02
C GLU A 107 -17.29 -4.15 1.55
N GLN A 108 -17.45 -2.96 0.94
CA GLN A 108 -17.76 -2.85 -0.49
C GLN A 108 -16.61 -3.37 -1.36
N VAL A 109 -15.36 -3.06 -0.99
CA VAL A 109 -14.17 -3.55 -1.71
C VAL A 109 -14.14 -5.08 -1.70
N LYS A 110 -14.31 -5.70 -0.53
CA LYS A 110 -14.33 -7.17 -0.40
C LYS A 110 -15.52 -7.79 -1.13
N ALA A 111 -16.70 -7.22 -1.00
CA ALA A 111 -17.89 -7.68 -1.70
C ALA A 111 -17.70 -7.65 -3.23
N HIS A 112 -17.07 -6.57 -3.75
CA HIS A 112 -16.76 -6.46 -5.17
C HIS A 112 -15.80 -7.58 -5.62
N PHE A 113 -14.65 -7.75 -4.96
CA PHE A 113 -13.65 -8.73 -5.39
C PHE A 113 -14.14 -10.18 -5.22
N PHE A 114 -14.66 -10.52 -4.07
CA PHE A 114 -15.05 -11.91 -3.77
C PHE A 114 -16.43 -12.30 -4.31
N GLY A 115 -17.29 -11.33 -4.62
CA GLY A 115 -18.64 -11.58 -5.13
C GLY A 115 -18.80 -11.51 -6.66
N SER A 116 -17.84 -10.88 -7.39
CA SER A 116 -18.03 -10.58 -8.82
C SER A 116 -17.56 -11.66 -9.80
N HIS A 117 -16.74 -12.62 -9.35
CA HIS A 117 -16.11 -13.61 -10.23
C HIS A 117 -16.41 -15.04 -9.76
N ALA A 118 -17.55 -15.56 -10.15
CA ALA A 118 -18.03 -16.89 -9.75
C ALA A 118 -17.09 -18.04 -10.18
N GLU A 119 -16.33 -17.86 -11.25
CA GLU A 119 -15.33 -18.84 -11.71
C GLU A 119 -14.13 -18.96 -10.75
N TRP A 120 -13.85 -17.93 -9.94
CA TRP A 120 -12.73 -17.93 -9.00
C TRP A 120 -13.19 -18.13 -7.56
N ASN A 121 -14.42 -17.72 -7.26
CA ASN A 121 -15.05 -17.88 -5.96
C ASN A 121 -16.50 -18.31 -6.12
N LYS A 122 -16.69 -19.59 -6.43
CA LYS A 122 -17.97 -20.20 -6.83
C LYS A 122 -19.14 -19.88 -5.90
N TYR A 123 -18.88 -19.74 -4.62
CA TYR A 123 -19.94 -19.55 -3.60
C TYR A 123 -19.99 -18.12 -3.07
N SER A 124 -19.22 -17.21 -3.65
CA SER A 124 -19.13 -15.80 -3.21
C SER A 124 -18.87 -15.62 -1.71
N VAL A 125 -18.10 -16.55 -1.10
CA VAL A 125 -17.72 -16.48 0.30
C VAL A 125 -16.69 -15.37 0.48
N ILE A 126 -16.99 -14.41 1.36
CA ILE A 126 -16.11 -13.27 1.65
C ILE A 126 -15.24 -13.62 2.87
N PRO A 127 -13.90 -13.59 2.76
CA PRO A 127 -13.01 -13.81 3.89
C PRO A 127 -13.24 -12.76 4.99
N ARG A 128 -13.11 -13.17 6.26
CA ARG A 128 -13.21 -12.24 7.39
C ARG A 128 -12.13 -11.14 7.30
N GLY A 129 -10.92 -11.47 6.82
CA GLY A 129 -9.79 -10.55 6.71
C GLY A 129 -8.92 -10.51 7.95
N LEU A 130 -7.92 -9.63 7.93
CA LEU A 130 -6.87 -9.49 8.95
C LEU A 130 -7.10 -8.29 9.89
N GLY A 131 -8.15 -7.49 9.66
CA GLY A 131 -8.40 -6.28 10.45
C GLY A 131 -7.42 -5.14 10.11
N PHE A 132 -7.05 -5.01 8.84
CA PHE A 132 -6.07 -4.00 8.41
C PHE A 132 -6.58 -2.57 8.62
N VAL A 133 -7.86 -2.32 8.35
CA VAL A 133 -8.44 -0.96 8.45
C VAL A 133 -8.40 -0.46 9.89
N GLU A 134 -8.64 -1.33 10.88
CA GLU A 134 -8.59 -1.00 12.29
C GLU A 134 -7.18 -0.55 12.74
N LEU A 135 -6.12 -1.00 12.03
CA LEU A 135 -4.76 -0.55 12.30
C LEU A 135 -4.49 0.87 11.78
N LEU A 136 -5.29 1.39 10.85
CA LEU A 136 -5.08 2.70 10.22
C LEU A 136 -5.48 3.87 11.13
N ASP A 137 -6.29 3.63 12.15
CA ASP A 137 -6.66 4.63 13.16
C ASP A 137 -5.55 4.85 14.22
N MET A 138 -4.53 3.99 14.24
CA MET A 138 -3.42 4.13 15.17
C MET A 138 -2.46 5.25 14.75
N PRO A 139 -1.74 5.91 15.70
CA PRO A 139 -0.77 6.95 15.37
C PRO A 139 0.28 6.49 14.35
N HIS A 140 0.57 7.32 13.35
CA HIS A 140 1.57 7.01 12.32
C HIS A 140 3.00 7.46 12.66
N HIS A 141 3.18 8.38 13.61
CA HIS A 141 4.47 8.93 14.07
C HIS A 141 5.36 9.57 13.00
N ARG A 142 4.89 9.71 11.75
CA ARG A 142 5.69 10.21 10.62
C ARG A 142 6.02 11.70 10.73
N ASP A 143 5.17 12.48 11.40
CA ASP A 143 5.46 13.90 11.67
C ASP A 143 6.75 14.10 12.49
N ALA A 144 7.05 13.21 13.42
CA ALA A 144 8.27 13.28 14.20
C ALA A 144 9.52 12.97 13.35
N LEU A 145 9.40 12.01 12.39
CA LEU A 145 10.51 11.58 11.53
C LEU A 145 10.92 12.64 10.50
N PHE A 146 9.97 13.47 10.01
CA PHE A 146 10.20 14.38 8.89
C PHE A 146 10.15 15.88 9.25
N ARG A 147 9.89 16.25 10.53
CA ARG A 147 9.92 17.66 10.99
C ARG A 147 11.33 18.24 11.09
N GLU A 148 12.35 17.45 11.36
CA GLU A 148 13.72 17.94 11.56
C GLU A 148 14.38 18.42 10.26
N THR A 149 13.97 17.92 9.10
CA THR A 149 14.56 18.29 7.81
C THR A 149 14.21 19.72 7.39
N THR A 150 13.06 20.25 7.79
CA THR A 150 12.61 21.61 7.42
C THR A 150 13.35 22.71 8.20
N THR A 151 13.84 22.43 9.41
CA THR A 151 14.50 23.43 10.27
C THR A 151 15.95 23.68 9.85
N LEU A 152 16.64 22.72 9.24
CA LEU A 152 18.03 22.86 8.81
C LEU A 152 18.20 23.71 7.54
N HIS A 153 17.20 23.79 6.67
CA HIS A 153 17.27 24.59 5.45
C HIS A 153 16.94 26.08 5.64
N THR A 154 16.40 26.47 6.79
CA THR A 154 16.05 27.89 7.06
C THR A 154 17.19 28.67 7.72
N THR A 155 18.20 27.99 8.26
CA THR A 155 19.29 28.66 9.02
C THR A 155 20.47 29.09 8.13
N GLU A 156 20.58 28.62 6.89
CA GLU A 156 21.71 28.94 5.99
C GLU A 156 21.48 30.13 5.03
N ARG A 157 20.35 30.83 5.11
CA ARG A 157 20.04 31.98 4.22
C ARG A 157 20.05 33.36 4.84
N THR A 158 20.61 33.54 6.02
CA THR A 158 20.59 34.86 6.68
C THR A 158 21.97 35.42 7.04
N GLU A 159 23.05 34.99 6.39
CA GLU A 159 24.34 35.68 6.47
C GLU A 159 25.06 35.67 5.11
N LEU A 160 24.80 36.73 4.32
CA LEU A 160 25.72 37.32 3.33
C LEU A 160 25.20 38.72 2.95
#